data_011ee3ba22b9b7d00d5859527ba63cbc
#
_entry.id   011ee3ba22b9b7d00d5859527ba63cbc
#
_cell.length_a   1.000
_cell.length_b   1.000
_cell.length_c   1.000
_cell.angle_alpha   90.00
_cell.angle_beta   90.00
_cell.angle_gamma   90.00
#
_symmetry.space_group_name_H-M   'P 1'
#
loop_
_entity.id
_entity.type
_entity.pdbx_description
1 polymer ?
#
loop_
_entity_poly.entity_id
_entity_poly.type
_entity_poly.pdbx_seq_one_letter_code
_entity_poly.pdbx_strand_id
1 'polypeptide(L)'
;FFQALLSFLLPGQSRLRGQIEEALDLSLIQQEAENGALDISKVAQFITDMMGTFCAPCRDEDIKQLREITDIVPLFKSIFAVLDKMKIDMANFAVSSLRPHLFQQSVEYERKKFQEFLEKQPNALDFTKKWLQDTVDYVTGGGTEGGATCTPNSAQLPLTIHNHAYLCLLKWDHDTESFPE
;
A
#
# COMPACT_ATOMS: atom_id res chain seq x y z
N PHE A 1 8.81 -23.18 -1.42
CA PHE A 1 9.36 -22.70 -2.70
C PHE A 1 8.39 -22.90 -3.85
N PHE A 2 7.95 -24.11 -4.10
CA PHE A 2 7.07 -24.48 -5.21
C PHE A 2 5.86 -23.54 -5.34
N GLN A 3 5.04 -23.40 -4.29
CA GLN A 3 3.88 -22.50 -4.30
C GLN A 3 4.26 -21.03 -4.47
N ALA A 4 5.39 -20.60 -3.90
CA ALA A 4 5.86 -19.23 -4.04
C ALA A 4 6.24 -18.91 -5.49
N LEU A 5 6.98 -19.80 -6.16
CA LEU A 5 7.34 -19.62 -7.56
C LEU A 5 6.10 -19.62 -8.47
N LEU A 6 5.15 -20.53 -8.22
CA LEU A 6 3.90 -20.55 -8.98
C LEU A 6 3.06 -19.28 -8.81
N SER A 7 3.13 -18.62 -7.63
CA SER A 7 2.39 -17.38 -7.36
C SER A 7 2.89 -16.18 -8.15
N PHE A 8 4.14 -16.21 -8.66
CA PHE A 8 4.70 -15.17 -9.53
C PHE A 8 4.30 -15.31 -10.99
N LEU A 9 3.74 -16.46 -11.39
CA LEU A 9 3.36 -16.70 -12.77
C LEU A 9 2.10 -15.93 -13.16
N LEU A 10 2.18 -15.26 -14.30
CA LEU A 10 1.03 -14.62 -14.91
C LEU A 10 0.15 -15.63 -15.66
N PRO A 11 -1.16 -15.33 -15.84
CA PRO A 11 -2.03 -16.13 -16.69
C PRO A 11 -1.43 -16.29 -18.10
N GLY A 12 -1.35 -17.55 -18.59
CA GLY A 12 -0.80 -17.86 -19.89
C GLY A 12 0.66 -18.33 -19.92
N GLN A 13 1.39 -18.27 -18.81
CA GLN A 13 2.78 -18.77 -18.71
C GLN A 13 2.84 -20.29 -18.44
N SER A 14 2.11 -21.08 -19.22
CA SER A 14 2.02 -22.54 -19.04
C SER A 14 3.36 -23.28 -19.16
N ARG A 15 4.27 -22.78 -20.03
CA ARG A 15 5.60 -23.38 -20.20
C ARG A 15 6.44 -23.26 -18.92
N LEU A 16 6.48 -22.08 -18.31
CA LEU A 16 7.24 -21.86 -17.07
C LEU A 16 6.62 -22.65 -15.90
N ARG A 17 5.29 -22.73 -15.87
CA ARG A 17 4.58 -23.58 -14.91
C ARG A 17 5.03 -25.04 -15.03
N GLY A 18 5.02 -25.61 -16.23
CA GLY A 18 5.46 -26.99 -16.45
C GLY A 18 6.91 -27.21 -16.05
N GLN A 19 7.81 -26.26 -16.32
CA GLN A 19 9.21 -26.35 -15.89
C GLN A 19 9.36 -26.39 -14.36
N ILE A 20 8.57 -25.59 -13.65
CA ILE A 20 8.60 -25.56 -12.17
C ILE A 20 8.00 -26.84 -11.61
N GLU A 21 6.89 -27.32 -12.17
CA GLU A 21 6.20 -28.54 -11.75
C GLU A 21 7.07 -29.79 -11.98
N GLU A 22 7.82 -29.84 -13.10
CA GLU A 22 8.74 -30.92 -13.42
C GLU A 22 10.00 -30.91 -12.52
N ALA A 23 10.63 -29.74 -12.36
CA ALA A 23 11.89 -29.64 -11.61
C ALA A 23 11.70 -29.70 -10.08
N LEU A 24 10.52 -29.35 -9.58
CA LEU A 24 10.18 -29.36 -8.15
C LEU A 24 9.07 -30.36 -7.83
N ASP A 25 9.04 -31.49 -8.55
CA ASP A 25 8.14 -32.61 -8.22
C ASP A 25 8.52 -33.19 -6.85
N LEU A 26 7.61 -33.01 -5.89
CA LEU A 26 7.83 -33.43 -4.50
C LEU A 26 8.00 -34.93 -4.37
N SER A 27 7.31 -35.74 -5.19
CA SER A 27 7.42 -37.19 -5.19
C SER A 27 8.78 -37.67 -5.69
N LEU A 28 9.29 -37.03 -6.74
CA LEU A 28 10.62 -37.29 -7.28
C LEU A 28 11.71 -36.85 -6.29
N ILE A 29 11.61 -35.66 -5.75
CA ILE A 29 12.56 -35.14 -4.74
C ILE A 29 12.60 -36.05 -3.50
N GLN A 30 11.44 -36.52 -3.04
CA GLN A 30 11.39 -37.44 -1.91
C GLN A 30 12.08 -38.79 -2.26
N GLN A 31 11.79 -39.35 -3.41
CA GLN A 31 12.41 -40.61 -3.86
C GLN A 31 13.94 -40.47 -4.00
N GLU A 32 14.42 -39.37 -4.58
CA GLU A 32 15.86 -39.11 -4.68
C GLU A 32 16.50 -38.92 -3.32
N ALA A 33 15.83 -38.25 -2.37
CA ALA A 33 16.30 -38.09 -1.01
C ALA A 33 16.41 -39.40 -0.26
N GLU A 34 15.39 -40.28 -0.37
CA GLU A 34 15.38 -41.63 0.24
C GLU A 34 16.49 -42.52 -0.31
N ASN A 35 16.85 -42.36 -1.59
CA ASN A 35 17.93 -43.08 -2.24
C ASN A 35 19.31 -42.41 -2.11
N GLY A 36 19.41 -41.28 -1.43
CA GLY A 36 20.66 -40.52 -1.30
C GLY A 36 21.19 -39.93 -2.61
N ALA A 37 20.32 -39.81 -3.62
CA ALA A 37 20.65 -39.31 -4.96
C ALA A 37 20.30 -37.81 -5.15
N LEU A 38 19.63 -37.21 -4.18
CA LEU A 38 19.17 -35.82 -4.27
C LEU A 38 20.35 -34.83 -4.31
N ASP A 39 20.47 -34.10 -5.42
CA ASP A 39 21.39 -32.99 -5.55
C ASP A 39 20.73 -31.67 -5.14
N ILE A 40 20.80 -31.37 -3.83
CA ILE A 40 20.21 -30.18 -3.23
C ILE A 40 20.76 -28.90 -3.88
N SER A 41 22.04 -28.91 -4.32
CA SER A 41 22.66 -27.74 -4.96
C SER A 41 22.02 -27.42 -6.29
N LYS A 42 21.69 -28.43 -7.10
CA LYS A 42 20.94 -28.24 -8.36
C LYS A 42 19.55 -27.70 -8.13
N VAL A 43 18.84 -28.18 -7.11
CA VAL A 43 17.51 -27.66 -6.74
C VAL A 43 17.60 -26.21 -6.34
N ALA A 44 18.57 -25.83 -5.50
CA ALA A 44 18.77 -24.43 -5.08
C ALA A 44 19.15 -23.53 -6.25
N GLN A 45 20.00 -23.99 -7.17
CA GLN A 45 20.36 -23.26 -8.37
C GLN A 45 19.15 -23.03 -9.29
N PHE A 46 18.36 -24.09 -9.52
CA PHE A 46 17.12 -23.95 -10.30
C PHE A 46 16.17 -22.91 -9.70
N ILE A 47 15.95 -22.95 -8.38
CA ILE A 47 15.11 -21.95 -7.69
C ILE A 47 15.66 -20.55 -7.88
N THR A 48 16.97 -20.35 -7.71
CA THR A 48 17.62 -19.05 -7.86
C THR A 48 17.52 -18.51 -9.30
N ASP A 49 17.67 -19.38 -10.30
CA ASP A 49 17.55 -19.00 -11.71
C ASP A 49 16.10 -18.63 -12.08
N MET A 50 15.11 -19.36 -11.55
CA MET A 50 13.71 -19.01 -11.70
C MET A 50 13.36 -17.69 -11.01
N MET A 51 13.90 -17.45 -9.80
CA MET A 51 13.76 -16.15 -9.13
C MET A 51 14.34 -15.00 -9.98
N GLY A 52 15.51 -15.20 -10.60
CA GLY A 52 16.10 -14.22 -11.51
C GLY A 52 15.25 -13.94 -12.75
N THR A 53 14.43 -14.91 -13.18
CA THR A 53 13.49 -14.72 -14.29
C THR A 53 12.26 -13.89 -13.89
N PHE A 54 11.83 -13.98 -12.64
CA PHE A 54 10.60 -13.34 -12.12
C PHE A 54 10.83 -12.06 -11.34
N CYS A 55 12.06 -11.81 -10.89
CA CYS A 55 12.34 -10.68 -10.02
C CYS A 55 12.20 -9.34 -10.74
N ALA A 56 11.88 -8.31 -9.97
CA ALA A 56 11.99 -6.94 -10.45
C ALA A 56 13.47 -6.53 -10.57
N PRO A 57 13.86 -5.61 -11.47
CA PRO A 57 15.26 -5.19 -11.66
C PRO A 57 15.96 -4.71 -10.38
N CYS A 58 15.18 -4.18 -9.41
CA CYS A 58 15.72 -3.78 -8.10
C CYS A 58 16.22 -4.97 -7.24
N ARG A 59 15.95 -6.22 -7.65
CA ARG A 59 16.38 -7.45 -6.98
C ARG A 59 17.53 -8.17 -7.67
N ASP A 60 18.01 -7.68 -8.81
CA ASP A 60 19.12 -8.32 -9.55
C ASP A 60 20.35 -8.52 -8.68
N GLU A 61 20.65 -7.55 -7.81
CA GLU A 61 21.78 -7.65 -6.89
C GLU A 61 21.54 -8.69 -5.77
N ASP A 62 20.31 -8.74 -5.21
CA ASP A 62 19.92 -9.81 -4.26
C ASP A 62 20.14 -11.20 -4.90
N ILE A 63 19.74 -11.38 -6.17
CA ILE A 63 19.90 -12.65 -6.91
C ILE A 63 21.39 -13.00 -7.15
N LYS A 64 22.23 -12.01 -7.47
CA LYS A 64 23.68 -12.24 -7.62
C LYS A 64 24.31 -12.71 -6.32
N GLN A 65 23.95 -12.07 -5.20
CA GLN A 65 24.43 -12.47 -3.88
C GLN A 65 24.03 -13.90 -3.52
N LEU A 66 22.80 -14.36 -3.90
CA LEU A 66 22.40 -15.74 -3.70
C LEU A 66 23.33 -16.74 -4.41
N ARG A 67 23.82 -16.40 -5.62
CA ARG A 67 24.72 -17.27 -6.41
C ARG A 67 26.12 -17.37 -5.82
N GLU A 68 26.52 -16.45 -4.96
CA GLU A 68 27.82 -16.44 -4.29
C GLU A 68 27.82 -17.30 -3.02
N ILE A 69 26.66 -17.65 -2.48
CA ILE A 69 26.53 -18.45 -1.26
C ILE A 69 26.76 -19.92 -1.60
N THR A 70 27.82 -20.51 -1.04
CA THR A 70 28.17 -21.92 -1.26
C THR A 70 27.51 -22.86 -0.27
N ASP A 71 27.27 -22.41 0.95
CA ASP A 71 26.67 -23.21 2.01
C ASP A 71 25.14 -23.32 1.84
N ILE A 72 24.64 -24.54 1.82
CA ILE A 72 23.24 -24.87 1.54
C ILE A 72 22.26 -24.22 2.52
N VAL A 73 22.54 -24.27 3.81
CA VAL A 73 21.61 -23.76 4.84
C VAL A 73 21.48 -22.23 4.79
N PRO A 74 22.59 -21.45 4.76
CA PRO A 74 22.52 -20.01 4.51
C PRO A 74 21.86 -19.65 3.17
N LEU A 75 22.12 -20.42 2.10
CA LEU A 75 21.52 -20.19 0.79
C LEU A 75 20.00 -20.29 0.84
N PHE A 76 19.44 -21.37 1.37
CA PHE A 76 17.98 -21.51 1.47
C PHE A 76 17.34 -20.46 2.37
N LYS A 77 18.01 -20.08 3.47
CA LYS A 77 17.53 -18.98 4.31
C LYS A 77 17.47 -17.65 3.53
N SER A 78 18.49 -17.37 2.74
CA SER A 78 18.55 -16.16 1.91
C SER A 78 17.55 -16.21 0.76
N ILE A 79 17.33 -17.37 0.13
CA ILE A 79 16.29 -17.58 -0.89
C ILE A 79 14.91 -17.23 -0.31
N PHE A 80 14.54 -17.70 0.89
CA PHE A 80 13.27 -17.34 1.50
C PHE A 80 13.14 -15.84 1.74
N ALA A 81 14.20 -15.20 2.24
CA ALA A 81 14.20 -13.76 2.48
C ALA A 81 13.99 -12.94 1.18
N VAL A 82 14.62 -13.37 0.08
CA VAL A 82 14.45 -12.70 -1.22
C VAL A 82 13.06 -12.99 -1.81
N LEU A 83 12.53 -14.22 -1.69
CA LEU A 83 11.17 -14.55 -2.12
C LEU A 83 10.11 -13.70 -1.41
N ASP A 84 10.28 -13.43 -0.12
CA ASP A 84 9.35 -12.57 0.62
C ASP A 84 9.41 -11.12 0.14
N LYS A 85 10.61 -10.60 -0.16
CA LYS A 85 10.76 -9.29 -0.81
C LYS A 85 10.08 -9.26 -2.19
N MET A 86 10.24 -10.30 -3.01
CA MET A 86 9.61 -10.40 -4.34
C MET A 86 8.08 -10.42 -4.25
N LYS A 87 7.49 -11.07 -3.23
CA LYS A 87 6.03 -11.02 -2.98
C LYS A 87 5.56 -9.59 -2.68
N ILE A 88 6.32 -8.85 -1.88
CA ILE A 88 6.02 -7.45 -1.59
C ILE A 88 6.12 -6.60 -2.86
N ASP A 89 7.14 -6.81 -3.68
CA ASP A 89 7.32 -6.09 -4.94
C ASP A 89 6.14 -6.34 -5.90
N MET A 90 5.67 -7.59 -5.99
CA MET A 90 4.48 -7.94 -6.78
C MET A 90 3.20 -7.28 -6.25
N ALA A 91 2.99 -7.28 -4.93
CA ALA A 91 1.86 -6.60 -4.32
C ALA A 91 1.91 -5.09 -4.59
N ASN A 92 3.07 -4.46 -4.45
CA ASN A 92 3.28 -3.04 -4.75
C ASN A 92 3.02 -2.73 -6.24
N PHE A 93 3.46 -3.60 -7.13
CA PHE A 93 3.18 -3.45 -8.57
C PHE A 93 1.68 -3.54 -8.86
N ALA A 94 0.98 -4.52 -8.28
CA ALA A 94 -0.46 -4.67 -8.44
C ALA A 94 -1.22 -3.43 -7.93
N VAL A 95 -0.89 -2.93 -6.74
CA VAL A 95 -1.48 -1.71 -6.17
C VAL A 95 -1.18 -0.50 -7.06
N SER A 96 0.06 -0.35 -7.51
CA SER A 96 0.47 0.77 -8.39
C SER A 96 -0.26 0.75 -9.72
N SER A 97 -0.48 -0.43 -10.29
CA SER A 97 -1.22 -0.61 -11.54
C SER A 97 -2.72 -0.30 -11.40
N LEU A 98 -3.31 -0.61 -10.25
CA LEU A 98 -4.71 -0.34 -9.97
C LEU A 98 -4.97 1.10 -9.49
N ARG A 99 -3.95 1.77 -8.95
CA ARG A 99 -4.07 3.09 -8.35
C ARG A 99 -4.80 4.12 -9.20
N PRO A 100 -4.49 4.30 -10.52
CA PRO A 100 -5.19 5.29 -11.35
C PRO A 100 -6.69 5.02 -11.42
N HIS A 101 -7.10 3.76 -11.57
CA HIS A 101 -8.50 3.35 -11.65
C HIS A 101 -9.22 3.54 -10.31
N LEU A 102 -8.57 3.14 -9.22
CA LEU A 102 -9.11 3.32 -7.87
C LEU A 102 -9.28 4.81 -7.54
N PHE A 103 -8.32 5.64 -7.91
CA PHE A 103 -8.40 7.08 -7.66
C PHE A 103 -9.55 7.74 -8.42
N GLN A 104 -9.78 7.33 -9.66
CA GLN A 104 -10.88 7.85 -10.46
C GLN A 104 -12.25 7.44 -9.90
N GLN A 105 -12.37 6.19 -9.43
CA GLN A 105 -13.63 5.65 -8.90
C GLN A 105 -13.88 6.02 -7.44
N SER A 106 -12.84 6.29 -6.66
CA SER A 106 -12.95 6.55 -5.22
C SER A 106 -13.80 7.78 -4.92
N VAL A 107 -13.67 8.84 -5.70
CA VAL A 107 -14.45 10.08 -5.50
C VAL A 107 -15.95 9.85 -5.64
N GLU A 108 -16.37 9.10 -6.66
CA GLU A 108 -17.77 8.77 -6.88
C GLU A 108 -18.29 7.83 -5.81
N TYR A 109 -17.51 6.84 -5.44
CA TYR A 109 -17.84 5.90 -4.37
C TYR A 109 -18.02 6.62 -3.03
N GLU A 110 -17.06 7.47 -2.64
CA GLU A 110 -17.12 8.24 -1.40
C GLU A 110 -18.32 9.19 -1.37
N ARG A 111 -18.57 9.90 -2.47
CA ARG A 111 -19.76 10.76 -2.59
C ARG A 111 -21.04 9.99 -2.41
N LYS A 112 -21.16 8.83 -3.07
CA LYS A 112 -22.35 7.99 -2.95
C LYS A 112 -22.53 7.47 -1.52
N LYS A 113 -21.46 6.99 -0.89
CA LYS A 113 -21.47 6.49 0.49
C LYS A 113 -21.82 7.59 1.49
N PHE A 114 -21.28 8.77 1.29
CA PHE A 114 -21.60 9.93 2.13
C PHE A 114 -23.06 10.35 1.95
N GLN A 115 -23.59 10.35 0.73
CA GLN A 115 -25.01 10.61 0.48
C GLN A 115 -25.92 9.60 1.19
N GLU A 116 -25.62 8.30 1.05
CA GLU A 116 -26.35 7.23 1.76
C GLU A 116 -26.28 7.40 3.30
N PHE A 117 -25.16 7.90 3.81
CA PHE A 117 -25.00 8.20 5.23
C PHE A 117 -25.87 9.37 5.67
N LEU A 118 -25.90 10.47 4.90
CA LEU A 118 -26.75 11.64 5.19
C LEU A 118 -28.25 11.31 5.15
N GLU A 119 -28.67 10.43 4.25
CA GLU A 119 -30.05 9.96 4.19
C GLU A 119 -30.48 9.18 5.44
N LYS A 120 -29.55 8.42 6.03
CA LYS A 120 -29.80 7.65 7.26
C LYS A 120 -29.69 8.48 8.54
N GLN A 121 -28.90 9.55 8.49
CA GLN A 121 -28.65 10.42 9.65
C GLN A 121 -28.84 11.89 9.25
N PRO A 122 -30.07 12.43 9.31
CA PRO A 122 -30.35 13.80 8.89
C PRO A 122 -29.55 14.87 9.63
N ASN A 123 -29.14 14.58 10.87
CA ASN A 123 -28.39 15.50 11.73
C ASN A 123 -26.86 15.34 11.62
N ALA A 124 -26.38 14.50 10.70
CA ALA A 124 -24.95 14.17 10.60
C ALA A 124 -24.05 15.38 10.29
N LEU A 125 -24.61 16.44 9.71
CA LEU A 125 -23.87 17.68 9.42
C LEU A 125 -24.01 18.77 10.47
N ASP A 126 -24.75 18.55 11.55
CA ASP A 126 -25.03 19.63 12.51
C ASP A 126 -23.77 20.09 13.25
N PHE A 127 -22.91 19.18 13.62
CA PHE A 127 -21.58 19.51 14.19
C PHE A 127 -20.71 20.28 13.22
N THR A 128 -20.64 19.86 11.96
CA THR A 128 -19.88 20.56 10.94
C THR A 128 -20.44 21.97 10.67
N LYS A 129 -21.74 22.12 10.67
CA LYS A 129 -22.41 23.43 10.51
C LYS A 129 -22.10 24.35 11.70
N LYS A 130 -22.20 23.80 12.93
CA LYS A 130 -21.87 24.57 14.14
C LYS A 130 -20.41 25.02 14.10
N TRP A 131 -19.48 24.10 13.85
CA TRP A 131 -18.05 24.43 13.74
C TRP A 131 -17.76 25.53 12.71
N LEU A 132 -18.39 25.48 11.54
CA LEU A 132 -18.26 26.53 10.52
C LEU A 132 -18.93 27.82 10.98
N GLN A 133 -20.07 27.78 11.66
CA GLN A 133 -20.76 28.95 12.17
C GLN A 133 -19.94 29.67 13.23
N ASP A 134 -19.34 28.94 14.17
CA ASP A 134 -18.44 29.49 15.19
C ASP A 134 -17.26 30.22 14.53
N THR A 135 -16.76 29.67 13.43
CA THR A 135 -15.69 30.31 12.62
C THR A 135 -16.19 31.57 11.92
N VAL A 136 -17.41 31.58 11.38
CA VAL A 136 -18.03 32.76 10.79
C VAL A 136 -18.13 33.87 11.83
N ASP A 137 -18.64 33.56 13.01
CA ASP A 137 -18.85 34.51 14.10
C ASP A 137 -17.50 35.10 14.56
N TYR A 138 -16.44 34.28 14.61
CA TYR A 138 -15.09 34.76 14.88
C TYR A 138 -14.55 35.70 13.81
N VAL A 139 -14.65 35.34 12.52
CA VAL A 139 -14.11 36.10 11.40
C VAL A 139 -14.91 37.39 11.16
N THR A 140 -16.24 37.41 11.40
CA THR A 140 -17.12 38.54 11.17
C THR A 140 -17.31 39.40 12.42
N GLY A 141 -17.22 38.82 13.61
CA GLY A 141 -17.44 39.49 14.90
C GLY A 141 -16.26 40.33 15.39
N GLY A 142 -15.16 40.42 14.64
CA GLY A 142 -14.01 41.24 15.00
C GLY A 142 -13.33 40.81 16.28
N GLY A 143 -12.87 39.55 16.34
CA GLY A 143 -11.93 39.09 17.36
C GLY A 143 -10.67 39.91 17.31
N THR A 144 -10.62 40.90 18.15
CA THR A 144 -9.51 41.85 18.36
C THR A 144 -8.37 41.15 19.09
N GLU A 145 -7.43 40.57 18.34
CA GLU A 145 -6.01 40.64 18.74
C GLU A 145 -5.14 40.47 17.47
N GLY A 146 -4.58 41.58 16.98
CA GLY A 146 -3.51 41.56 15.97
C GLY A 146 -3.88 41.98 14.56
N GLY A 147 -4.21 43.22 14.35
CA GLY A 147 -3.81 44.05 13.21
C GLY A 147 -3.90 43.49 11.79
N ALA A 148 -5.07 43.51 11.19
CA ALA A 148 -5.33 43.88 9.79
C ALA A 148 -6.83 43.79 9.54
N THR A 149 -7.54 44.90 9.59
CA THR A 149 -8.94 45.01 9.11
C THR A 149 -8.95 44.90 7.58
N CYS A 150 -8.80 43.72 7.05
CA CYS A 150 -9.22 43.41 5.70
C CYS A 150 -10.64 42.86 5.78
N THR A 151 -11.64 43.71 5.55
CA THR A 151 -12.99 43.22 5.23
C THR A 151 -12.86 42.37 3.96
N PRO A 152 -12.95 41.03 4.03
CA PRO A 152 -12.84 40.24 2.84
C PRO A 152 -14.01 40.55 1.93
N ASN A 153 -13.70 40.81 0.66
CA ASN A 153 -14.71 41.00 -0.37
C ASN A 153 -15.70 39.84 -0.30
N SER A 154 -17.00 40.09 -0.38
CA SER A 154 -18.06 39.10 -0.18
C SER A 154 -17.86 37.80 -0.99
N ALA A 155 -17.17 37.85 -2.12
CA ALA A 155 -16.82 36.72 -2.95
C ALA A 155 -15.70 35.83 -2.37
N GLN A 156 -14.83 36.37 -1.48
CA GLN A 156 -13.71 35.64 -0.86
C GLN A 156 -14.04 35.14 0.55
N LEU A 157 -15.13 35.60 1.12
CA LEU A 157 -15.52 35.29 2.50
C LEU A 157 -15.66 33.78 2.75
N PRO A 158 -16.29 32.96 1.89
CA PRO A 158 -16.41 31.51 2.12
C PRO A 158 -15.03 30.82 2.17
N LEU A 159 -14.10 31.20 1.30
CA LEU A 159 -12.76 30.62 1.27
C LEU A 159 -11.96 31.01 2.53
N THR A 160 -12.10 32.25 3.00
CA THR A 160 -11.47 32.74 4.22
C THR A 160 -11.96 31.99 5.44
N ILE A 161 -13.27 31.75 5.55
CA ILE A 161 -13.88 30.95 6.63
C ILE A 161 -13.34 29.53 6.62
N HIS A 162 -13.36 28.86 5.49
CA HIS A 162 -12.83 27.49 5.38
C HIS A 162 -11.36 27.42 5.75
N ASN A 163 -10.53 28.31 5.22
CA ASN A 163 -9.11 28.34 5.54
C ASN A 163 -8.86 28.57 7.03
N HIS A 164 -9.60 29.48 7.65
CA HIS A 164 -9.48 29.74 9.08
C HIS A 164 -9.91 28.54 9.90
N ALA A 165 -11.06 27.91 9.58
CA ALA A 165 -11.56 26.72 10.25
C ALA A 165 -10.55 25.57 10.18
N TYR A 166 -9.96 25.30 9.01
CA TYR A 166 -8.91 24.29 8.85
C TYR A 166 -7.63 24.64 9.60
N LEU A 167 -7.21 25.91 9.62
CA LEU A 167 -6.04 26.33 10.39
C LEU A 167 -6.24 26.13 11.89
N CYS A 168 -7.42 26.40 12.40
CA CYS A 168 -7.76 26.11 13.81
C CYS A 168 -7.69 24.60 14.08
N LEU A 169 -8.24 23.78 13.21
CA LEU A 169 -8.18 22.32 13.34
C LEU A 169 -6.74 21.78 13.27
N LEU A 170 -5.90 22.31 12.37
CA LEU A 170 -4.49 21.91 12.25
C LEU A 170 -3.62 22.38 13.42
N LYS A 171 -4.01 23.46 14.10
CA LYS A 171 -3.32 23.98 15.29
C LYS A 171 -3.86 23.39 16.59
N TRP A 172 -4.96 22.65 16.51
CA TRP A 172 -5.58 22.02 17.67
C TRP A 172 -4.60 21.10 18.38
N ASP A 173 -4.50 21.25 19.68
CA ASP A 173 -3.64 20.47 20.55
C ASP A 173 -4.49 19.70 21.54
N HIS A 174 -4.41 18.40 21.49
CA HIS A 174 -5.13 17.47 22.37
C HIS A 174 -4.91 17.74 23.87
N ASP A 175 -3.75 18.26 24.26
CA ASP A 175 -3.39 18.45 25.68
C ASP A 175 -3.91 19.77 26.24
N THR A 176 -4.28 20.72 25.39
CA THR A 176 -4.68 22.08 25.80
C THR A 176 -6.13 22.42 25.52
N GLU A 177 -6.77 21.76 24.57
CA GLU A 177 -8.11 22.10 24.11
C GLU A 177 -8.96 20.83 23.89
N SER A 178 -10.26 20.91 24.25
CA SER A 178 -11.23 19.90 23.82
C SER A 178 -11.37 19.92 22.29
N PHE A 179 -11.59 18.75 21.68
CA PHE A 179 -11.87 18.68 20.23
C PHE A 179 -13.08 19.57 19.92
N PRO A 180 -13.02 20.38 18.83
CA PRO A 180 -14.17 21.19 18.43
C PRO A 180 -15.35 20.28 18.07
N GLU A 181 -16.36 20.25 18.94
CA GLU A 181 -17.62 19.52 18.76
C GLU A 181 -18.56 20.25 17.82
#